data_49910ae914d6fd656ba2f62ae8b8b1d1
#
_entry.id   49910ae914d6fd656ba2f62ae8b8b1d1
#
_cell.length_a   1.000
_cell.length_b   1.000
_cell.length_c   1.000
_cell.angle_alpha   90.00
_cell.angle_beta   90.00
_cell.angle_gamma   90.00
#
_symmetry.space_group_name_H-M   'P 1'
#
loop_
_entity.id
_entity.type
_entity.pdbx_description
1 polymer ?
#
loop_
_entity_poly.entity_id
_entity_poly.type
_entity_poly.pdbx_seq_one_letter_code
_entity_poly.pdbx_strand_id
1 'polypeptide(L)'
;MEPDTKNMWMTAELGPYPPDSQTRLGGGRGGTPAASPPHEVAFFFTRLVFGLLFACHGLQKLFGIFGGQPMTHDPWMLSAGTLELAGGVAIALGFFARPVAFLLCGEMAVAYFKMHFPAGFWPILNHGELAVLYCFFFLYVSRQGAGAISIDGLRGKG
;
A
#
# COMPACT_ATOMS: atom_id res chain seq x y z
N MET A 1 -26.96 -60.99 19.23
CA MET A 1 -26.43 -60.63 17.89
C MET A 1 -26.54 -59.14 17.82
N GLU A 2 -25.45 -58.48 18.22
CA GLU A 2 -25.37 -57.03 18.38
C GLU A 2 -24.88 -56.42 17.06
N PRO A 3 -25.52 -55.41 16.50
CA PRO A 3 -25.06 -54.83 15.22
C PRO A 3 -23.78 -54.02 15.44
N ASP A 4 -22.79 -54.31 14.60
CA ASP A 4 -21.48 -53.65 14.53
C ASP A 4 -21.65 -52.18 14.12
N THR A 5 -21.47 -51.28 15.08
CA THR A 5 -21.59 -49.80 14.88
C THR A 5 -20.34 -49.15 14.32
N LYS A 6 -19.31 -49.91 13.91
CA LYS A 6 -18.01 -49.35 13.50
C LYS A 6 -17.93 -48.80 12.07
N ASN A 7 -18.95 -49.04 11.26
CA ASN A 7 -18.89 -48.65 9.84
C ASN A 7 -19.96 -47.65 9.38
N MET A 8 -20.64 -46.99 10.33
CA MET A 8 -21.74 -46.06 10.00
C MET A 8 -21.30 -44.75 9.38
N TRP A 9 -19.98 -44.49 9.30
CA TRP A 9 -19.42 -43.23 8.76
C TRP A 9 -18.96 -43.35 7.32
N MET A 10 -18.93 -44.52 6.71
CA MET A 10 -18.33 -44.75 5.39
C MET A 10 -19.32 -44.82 4.22
N THR A 11 -20.61 -44.67 4.47
CA THR A 11 -21.64 -44.68 3.42
C THR A 11 -22.43 -43.39 3.33
N ALA A 12 -21.81 -42.23 3.63
CA ALA A 12 -22.35 -40.99 3.14
C ALA A 12 -22.07 -40.99 1.63
N GLU A 13 -22.96 -41.57 0.84
CA GLU A 13 -23.00 -41.42 -0.59
C GLU A 13 -23.03 -39.89 -0.88
N LEU A 14 -21.89 -39.36 -1.36
CA LEU A 14 -21.87 -38.07 -1.99
C LEU A 14 -22.81 -38.17 -3.18
N GLY A 15 -24.03 -37.68 -3.02
CA GLY A 15 -24.97 -37.55 -4.13
C GLY A 15 -24.26 -36.86 -5.32
N PRO A 16 -24.75 -37.12 -6.55
CA PRO A 16 -24.11 -36.59 -7.73
C PRO A 16 -24.00 -35.07 -7.61
N TYR A 17 -22.76 -34.57 -7.67
CA TYR A 17 -22.44 -33.15 -7.74
C TYR A 17 -23.32 -32.52 -8.83
N PRO A 18 -24.10 -31.49 -8.54
CA PRO A 18 -24.94 -30.88 -9.56
C PRO A 18 -24.08 -30.44 -10.73
N PRO A 19 -24.46 -30.79 -11.97
CA PRO A 19 -23.68 -30.41 -13.13
C PRO A 19 -23.64 -28.89 -13.23
N ASP A 20 -22.44 -28.39 -13.02
CA ASP A 20 -21.89 -27.21 -13.64
C ASP A 20 -22.77 -25.94 -13.75
N SER A 21 -22.52 -25.03 -12.83
CA SER A 21 -22.91 -23.62 -12.95
C SER A 21 -22.05 -22.82 -13.97
N GLN A 22 -21.34 -23.50 -14.87
CA GLN A 22 -20.42 -22.90 -15.83
C GLN A 22 -21.09 -22.37 -17.12
N THR A 23 -22.40 -22.40 -17.24
CA THR A 23 -23.06 -21.92 -18.46
C THR A 23 -23.87 -20.66 -18.21
N ARG A 24 -23.21 -19.56 -17.81
CA ARG A 24 -23.73 -18.21 -18.04
C ARG A 24 -22.67 -17.27 -18.60
N LEU A 25 -22.01 -17.70 -19.65
CA LEU A 25 -21.36 -16.79 -20.58
C LEU A 25 -22.42 -16.36 -21.62
N GLY A 26 -23.01 -15.22 -21.44
CA GLY A 26 -23.95 -14.71 -22.41
C GLY A 26 -24.68 -13.46 -21.94
N GLY A 27 -24.27 -12.33 -22.42
CA GLY A 27 -25.03 -11.10 -22.34
C GLY A 27 -24.25 -9.90 -21.89
N GLY A 28 -23.45 -9.34 -22.80
CA GLY A 28 -22.99 -7.96 -22.69
C GLY A 28 -24.19 -7.04 -22.55
N ARG A 29 -24.35 -6.50 -21.33
CA ARG A 29 -25.14 -5.29 -21.09
C ARG A 29 -24.14 -4.30 -20.52
N GLY A 30 -24.04 -3.13 -21.17
CA GLY A 30 -23.31 -1.97 -20.68
C GLY A 30 -23.78 -1.65 -19.26
N GLY A 31 -23.13 -2.31 -18.28
CA GLY A 31 -23.34 -2.02 -16.89
C GLY A 31 -22.72 -0.66 -16.60
N THR A 32 -23.48 0.24 -16.00
CA THR A 32 -22.91 1.37 -15.27
C THR A 32 -21.73 0.87 -14.45
N PRO A 33 -20.58 1.58 -14.46
CA PRO A 33 -19.44 1.16 -13.65
C PRO A 33 -19.90 0.91 -12.22
N ALA A 34 -19.72 -0.32 -11.72
CA ALA A 34 -20.09 -0.63 -10.35
C ALA A 34 -19.30 0.30 -9.42
N ALA A 35 -20.00 0.94 -8.46
CA ALA A 35 -19.33 1.78 -7.47
C ALA A 35 -18.20 1.00 -6.79
N SER A 36 -17.04 1.63 -6.66
CA SER A 36 -15.91 1.00 -6.01
C SER A 36 -16.26 0.57 -4.58
N PRO A 37 -15.87 -0.65 -4.16
CA PRO A 37 -16.16 -1.11 -2.80
C PRO A 37 -15.63 -0.14 -1.73
N PRO A 38 -16.27 -0.03 -0.56
CA PRO A 38 -15.89 0.92 0.48
C PRO A 38 -14.41 0.86 0.90
N HIS A 39 -13.80 -0.34 0.88
CA HIS A 39 -12.38 -0.52 1.19
C HIS A 39 -11.46 0.11 0.14
N GLU A 40 -11.82 0.08 -1.14
CA GLU A 40 -11.06 0.74 -2.21
C GLU A 40 -11.06 2.26 -2.05
N VAL A 41 -12.21 2.82 -1.66
CA VAL A 41 -12.35 4.25 -1.40
C VAL A 41 -11.52 4.65 -0.17
N ALA A 42 -11.59 3.88 0.91
CA ALA A 42 -10.78 4.13 2.11
C ALA A 42 -9.28 4.03 1.81
N PHE A 43 -8.86 3.02 1.05
CA PHE A 43 -7.47 2.87 0.65
C PHE A 43 -7.00 4.01 -0.26
N PHE A 44 -7.83 4.46 -1.22
CA PHE A 44 -7.54 5.63 -2.05
C PHE A 44 -7.25 6.87 -1.19
N PHE A 45 -8.11 7.21 -0.24
CA PHE A 45 -7.90 8.37 0.62
C PHE A 45 -6.67 8.22 1.53
N THR A 46 -6.45 7.03 2.08
CA THR A 46 -5.24 6.75 2.88
C THR A 46 -3.99 6.98 2.06
N ARG A 47 -3.92 6.39 0.87
CA ARG A 47 -2.78 6.53 -0.06
C ARG A 47 -2.59 7.97 -0.50
N LEU A 48 -3.68 8.69 -0.82
CA LEU A 48 -3.65 10.11 -1.20
C LEU A 48 -3.06 10.97 -0.09
N VAL A 49 -3.57 10.84 1.14
CA VAL A 49 -3.13 11.64 2.29
C VAL A 49 -1.67 11.34 2.64
N PHE A 50 -1.29 10.06 2.75
CA PHE A 50 0.09 9.69 3.06
C PHE A 50 1.06 10.17 1.96
N GLY A 51 0.70 10.02 0.68
CA GLY A 51 1.52 10.48 -0.43
C GLY A 51 1.69 12.01 -0.43
N LEU A 52 0.61 12.77 -0.21
CA LEU A 52 0.69 14.23 -0.16
C LEU A 52 1.50 14.73 1.05
N LEU A 53 1.28 14.18 2.23
CA LEU A 53 2.06 14.54 3.43
C LEU A 53 3.55 14.21 3.23
N PHE A 54 3.84 13.09 2.59
CA PHE A 54 5.22 12.71 2.28
C PHE A 54 5.85 13.66 1.27
N ALA A 55 5.11 14.08 0.23
CA ALA A 55 5.56 15.13 -0.70
C ALA A 55 5.82 16.46 0.00
N CYS A 56 5.04 16.82 1.03
CA CYS A 56 5.28 18.04 1.83
C CYS A 56 6.64 17.98 2.56
N HIS A 57 7.08 16.83 3.06
CA HIS A 57 8.43 16.69 3.62
C HIS A 57 9.51 16.93 2.57
N GLY A 58 9.32 16.44 1.35
CA GLY A 58 10.21 16.73 0.22
C GLY A 58 10.25 18.22 -0.12
N LEU A 59 9.09 18.88 -0.18
CA LEU A 59 9.00 20.33 -0.41
C LEU A 59 9.71 21.13 0.70
N GLN A 60 9.57 20.68 1.95
CA GLN A 60 10.22 21.30 3.09
C GLN A 60 11.75 21.22 2.97
N LYS A 61 12.30 20.06 2.61
CA LYS A 61 13.75 19.84 2.45
C LYS A 61 14.35 20.58 1.25
N LEU A 62 13.61 20.61 0.12
CA LEU A 62 14.14 21.19 -1.12
C LEU A 62 14.00 22.72 -1.15
N PHE A 63 12.86 23.24 -0.66
CA PHE A 63 12.51 24.67 -0.85
C PHE A 63 12.32 25.43 0.47
N GLY A 64 12.41 24.74 1.62
CA GLY A 64 12.26 25.38 2.93
C GLY A 64 10.83 25.86 3.23
N ILE A 65 9.82 25.44 2.47
CA ILE A 65 8.43 25.81 2.73
C ILE A 65 7.90 25.08 3.98
N PHE A 66 6.75 25.48 4.48
CA PHE A 66 6.16 24.97 5.74
C PHE A 66 7.07 25.17 6.98
N GLY A 67 7.83 26.25 7.02
CA GLY A 67 8.71 26.59 8.15
C GLY A 67 10.02 25.78 8.22
N GLY A 68 10.37 25.04 7.18
CA GLY A 68 11.64 24.35 7.06
C GLY A 68 12.80 25.26 6.61
N GLN A 69 13.99 24.68 6.59
CA GLN A 69 15.18 25.31 5.95
C GLN A 69 15.58 24.43 4.77
N PRO A 70 15.90 25.03 3.59
CA PRO A 70 16.40 24.26 2.46
C PRO A 70 17.68 23.53 2.82
N MET A 71 17.71 22.21 2.60
CA MET A 71 18.86 21.34 2.91
C MET A 71 19.59 20.88 1.64
N THR A 72 19.55 21.71 0.58
CA THR A 72 20.07 21.36 -0.75
C THR A 72 21.60 21.33 -0.84
N HIS A 73 22.29 21.86 0.17
CA HIS A 73 23.76 21.83 0.25
C HIS A 73 24.30 20.44 0.67
N ASP A 74 23.48 19.61 1.30
CA ASP A 74 23.82 18.22 1.64
C ASP A 74 23.27 17.30 0.53
N PRO A 75 24.15 16.59 -0.23
CA PRO A 75 23.70 15.69 -1.30
C PRO A 75 22.76 14.59 -0.82
N TRP A 76 22.92 14.15 0.44
CA TRP A 76 22.05 13.17 1.07
C TRP A 76 20.62 13.72 1.27
N MET A 77 20.52 14.92 1.85
CA MET A 77 19.23 15.57 2.06
C MET A 77 18.56 16.01 0.75
N LEU A 78 19.36 16.42 -0.25
CA LEU A 78 18.87 16.70 -1.59
C LEU A 78 18.25 15.46 -2.24
N SER A 79 18.92 14.31 -2.16
CA SER A 79 18.40 13.05 -2.70
C SER A 79 17.14 12.61 -1.96
N ALA A 80 17.13 12.67 -0.62
CA ALA A 80 15.98 12.34 0.20
C ALA A 80 14.79 13.26 -0.14
N GLY A 81 14.97 14.58 -0.15
CA GLY A 81 13.91 15.51 -0.50
C GLY A 81 13.33 15.30 -1.92
N THR A 82 14.19 14.93 -2.88
CA THR A 82 13.74 14.61 -4.23
C THR A 82 12.91 13.32 -4.28
N LEU A 83 13.35 12.26 -3.57
CA LEU A 83 12.61 11.01 -3.47
C LEU A 83 11.28 11.21 -2.75
N GLU A 84 11.26 11.95 -1.65
CA GLU A 84 10.05 12.25 -0.90
C GLU A 84 9.04 13.04 -1.73
N LEU A 85 9.49 14.07 -2.48
CA LEU A 85 8.61 14.86 -3.32
C LEU A 85 8.06 14.03 -4.49
N ALA A 86 8.95 13.50 -5.33
CA ALA A 86 8.54 12.77 -6.53
C ALA A 86 7.81 11.46 -6.18
N GLY A 87 8.32 10.72 -5.20
CA GLY A 87 7.72 9.48 -4.72
C GLY A 87 6.38 9.72 -4.02
N GLY A 88 6.28 10.75 -3.19
CA GLY A 88 5.02 11.13 -2.53
C GLY A 88 3.92 11.46 -3.54
N VAL A 89 4.22 12.25 -4.56
CA VAL A 89 3.29 12.55 -5.66
C VAL A 89 2.92 11.28 -6.43
N ALA A 90 3.88 10.42 -6.75
CA ALA A 90 3.63 9.17 -7.45
C ALA A 90 2.71 8.23 -6.63
N ILE A 91 2.94 8.13 -5.32
CA ILE A 91 2.08 7.36 -4.40
C ILE A 91 0.69 7.99 -4.34
N ALA A 92 0.57 9.31 -4.18
CA ALA A 92 -0.73 9.99 -4.13
C ALA A 92 -1.58 9.70 -5.38
N LEU A 93 -0.98 9.74 -6.56
CA LEU A 93 -1.63 9.45 -7.84
C LEU A 93 -1.81 7.94 -8.11
N GLY A 94 -1.09 7.08 -7.38
CA GLY A 94 -1.03 5.64 -7.66
C GLY A 94 -0.35 5.32 -8.98
N PHE A 95 0.79 5.94 -9.23
CA PHE A 95 1.59 5.77 -10.43
C PHE A 95 2.85 4.99 -10.11
N PHE A 96 3.06 3.85 -10.77
CA PHE A 96 4.14 2.90 -10.44
C PHE A 96 4.22 2.60 -8.94
N ALA A 97 3.04 2.43 -8.28
CA ALA A 97 2.95 2.43 -6.83
C ALA A 97 3.80 1.35 -6.17
N ARG A 98 3.88 0.13 -6.73
CA ARG A 98 4.66 -0.98 -6.14
C ARG A 98 6.15 -0.67 -6.07
N PRO A 99 6.86 -0.38 -7.17
CA PRO A 99 8.30 -0.11 -7.13
C PRO A 99 8.63 1.18 -6.40
N VAL A 100 7.80 2.23 -6.55
CA VAL A 100 8.00 3.50 -5.84
C VAL A 100 7.87 3.28 -4.33
N ALA A 101 6.80 2.63 -3.88
CA ALA A 101 6.61 2.34 -2.46
C ALA A 101 7.75 1.48 -1.88
N PHE A 102 8.27 0.50 -2.63
CA PHE A 102 9.41 -0.29 -2.19
C PHE A 102 10.65 0.58 -1.97
N LEU A 103 10.94 1.49 -2.88
CA LEU A 103 12.05 2.44 -2.77
C LEU A 103 11.89 3.36 -1.55
N LEU A 104 10.69 3.94 -1.37
CA LEU A 104 10.38 4.82 -0.25
C LEU A 104 10.40 4.09 1.11
N CYS A 105 9.99 2.82 1.14
CA CYS A 105 10.14 1.97 2.32
C CYS A 105 11.60 1.86 2.74
N GLY A 106 12.50 1.59 1.77
CA GLY A 106 13.95 1.54 2.01
C GLY A 106 14.51 2.86 2.48
N GLU A 107 14.10 3.96 1.87
CA GLU A 107 14.48 5.33 2.28
C GLU A 107 14.10 5.59 3.73
N MET A 108 12.87 5.29 4.13
CA MET A 108 12.39 5.50 5.50
C MET A 108 13.10 4.60 6.53
N ALA A 109 13.42 3.38 6.16
CA ALA A 109 14.24 2.51 7.01
C ALA A 109 15.63 3.13 7.24
N VAL A 110 16.28 3.60 6.17
CA VAL A 110 17.58 4.26 6.27
C VAL A 110 17.47 5.56 7.09
N ALA A 111 16.43 6.36 6.86
CA ALA A 111 16.19 7.60 7.63
C ALA A 111 16.04 7.29 9.13
N TYR A 112 15.31 6.25 9.50
CA TYR A 112 15.17 5.84 10.89
C TYR A 112 16.53 5.47 11.51
N PHE A 113 17.27 4.54 10.90
CA PHE A 113 18.52 4.06 11.47
C PHE A 113 19.63 5.10 11.47
N LYS A 114 19.65 5.99 10.48
CA LYS A 114 20.71 7.01 10.35
C LYS A 114 20.44 8.25 11.20
N MET A 115 19.19 8.72 11.25
CA MET A 115 18.84 10.01 11.87
C MET A 115 18.25 9.88 13.26
N HIS A 116 17.47 8.84 13.52
CA HIS A 116 16.71 8.71 14.77
C HIS A 116 17.32 7.70 15.73
N PHE A 117 17.72 6.53 15.24
CA PHE A 117 18.28 5.46 16.07
C PHE A 117 19.49 5.86 16.95
N PRO A 118 20.42 6.74 16.52
CA PRO A 118 21.51 7.18 17.37
C PRO A 118 21.06 7.85 18.68
N ALA A 119 19.86 8.42 18.72
CA ALA A 119 19.26 9.00 19.93
C ALA A 119 18.51 7.98 20.80
N GLY A 120 18.48 6.69 20.40
CA GLY A 120 17.85 5.59 21.13
C GLY A 120 16.99 4.71 20.23
N PHE A 121 16.68 3.48 20.71
CA PHE A 121 15.92 2.51 19.93
C PHE A 121 14.42 2.87 19.77
N TRP A 122 13.82 3.44 20.81
CA TRP A 122 12.35 3.62 20.83
C TRP A 122 11.91 4.81 20.00
N PRO A 123 11.06 4.62 18.95
CA PRO A 123 10.62 5.69 18.05
C PRO A 123 9.96 6.88 18.76
N ILE A 124 9.21 6.62 19.82
CA ILE A 124 8.55 7.66 20.60
C ILE A 124 9.54 8.56 21.36
N LEU A 125 10.70 8.04 21.72
CA LEU A 125 11.73 8.79 22.43
C LEU A 125 12.71 9.50 21.51
N ASN A 126 12.95 8.93 20.33
CA ASN A 126 13.89 9.47 19.34
C ASN A 126 13.21 10.29 18.23
N HIS A 127 11.91 10.54 18.34
CA HIS A 127 11.09 11.24 17.35
C HIS A 127 11.07 10.58 15.95
N GLY A 128 11.36 9.29 15.87
CA GLY A 128 11.40 8.53 14.62
C GLY A 128 10.06 7.86 14.24
N GLU A 129 8.97 8.15 14.95
CA GLU A 129 7.66 7.52 14.73
C GLU A 129 7.17 7.67 13.29
N LEU A 130 7.30 8.87 12.71
CA LEU A 130 6.90 9.10 11.32
C LEU A 130 7.71 8.27 10.33
N ALA A 131 9.03 8.14 10.52
CA ALA A 131 9.85 7.31 9.66
C ALA A 131 9.42 5.83 9.71
N VAL A 132 9.11 5.33 10.90
CA VAL A 132 8.59 3.96 11.08
C VAL A 132 7.21 3.81 10.43
N LEU A 133 6.28 4.73 10.69
CA LEU A 133 4.93 4.67 10.11
C LEU A 133 4.97 4.71 8.58
N TYR A 134 5.73 5.61 7.99
CA TYR A 134 5.90 5.67 6.54
C TYR A 134 6.58 4.41 5.97
N CYS A 135 7.61 3.88 6.64
CA CYS A 135 8.28 2.66 6.22
C CYS A 135 7.26 1.50 6.08
N PHE A 136 6.45 1.24 7.11
CA PHE A 136 5.47 0.15 7.07
C PHE A 136 4.28 0.44 6.16
N PHE A 137 3.85 1.69 6.05
CA PHE A 137 2.83 2.07 5.07
C PHE A 137 3.31 1.80 3.64
N PHE A 138 4.52 2.22 3.28
CA PHE A 138 5.07 1.96 1.97
C PHE A 138 5.37 0.48 1.73
N LEU A 139 5.78 -0.27 2.75
CA LEU A 139 5.88 -1.73 2.67
C LEU A 139 4.54 -2.37 2.30
N TYR A 140 3.47 -1.93 2.95
CA TYR A 140 2.10 -2.38 2.65
C TYR A 140 1.73 -2.04 1.20
N VAL A 141 1.89 -0.78 0.77
CA VAL A 141 1.57 -0.35 -0.61
C VAL A 141 2.41 -1.10 -1.64
N SER A 142 3.68 -1.41 -1.35
CA SER A 142 4.54 -2.17 -2.27
C SER A 142 4.00 -3.57 -2.56
N ARG A 143 3.29 -4.16 -1.60
CA ARG A 143 2.67 -5.49 -1.72
C ARG A 143 1.26 -5.41 -2.30
N GLN A 144 0.44 -4.49 -1.78
CA GLN A 144 -0.95 -4.29 -2.19
C GLN A 144 -1.05 -3.73 -3.62
N GLY A 145 -0.17 -2.80 -4.00
CA GLY A 145 -0.31 -2.02 -5.23
C GLY A 145 -1.07 -0.72 -5.00
N ALA A 146 -1.52 -0.11 -6.09
CA ALA A 146 -2.18 1.20 -6.06
C ALA A 146 -3.68 1.14 -5.75
N GLY A 147 -4.31 -0.03 -5.87
CA GLY A 147 -5.76 -0.19 -5.81
C GLY A 147 -6.47 0.26 -7.10
N ALA A 148 -7.77 0.02 -7.16
CA ALA A 148 -8.57 0.28 -8.36
C ALA A 148 -8.65 1.78 -8.71
N ILE A 149 -8.73 2.66 -7.69
CA ILE A 149 -8.83 4.12 -7.88
C ILE A 149 -7.42 4.72 -7.97
N SER A 150 -6.74 4.50 -9.10
CA SER A 150 -5.35 4.93 -9.32
C SER A 150 -5.00 4.97 -10.81
N ILE A 151 -3.89 5.63 -11.16
CA ILE A 151 -3.37 5.61 -12.54
C ILE A 151 -2.95 4.17 -12.94
N ASP A 152 -2.37 3.40 -12.02
CA ASP A 152 -2.01 1.99 -12.28
C ASP A 152 -3.25 1.14 -12.49
N GLY A 153 -4.33 1.39 -11.73
CA GLY A 153 -5.64 0.74 -11.89
C GLY A 153 -6.23 0.99 -13.28
N LEU A 154 -6.19 2.23 -13.78
CA LEU A 154 -6.63 2.57 -15.13
C LEU A 154 -5.82 1.87 -16.24
N ARG A 155 -4.58 1.48 -15.94
CA ARG A 155 -3.68 0.76 -16.85
C ARG A 155 -3.76 -0.77 -16.69
N GLY A 156 -4.67 -1.28 -15.85
CA GLY A 156 -4.78 -2.70 -15.53
C GLY A 156 -3.60 -3.28 -14.73
N LYS A 157 -2.89 -2.44 -13.95
CA LYS A 157 -1.71 -2.80 -13.15
C LYS A 157 -1.90 -2.52 -11.66
N GLY A 158 -3.13 -2.22 -11.24
CA GLY A 158 -3.48 -1.92 -9.85
C GLY A 158 -3.50 -3.13 -8.92
#